data_ba0b88a5b1fa7db4c0fecd7667e7abe5
#
_entry.id   ba0b88a5b1fa7db4c0fecd7667e7abe5
#
_cell.length_a   1.000
_cell.length_b   1.000
_cell.length_c   1.000
_cell.angle_alpha   90.00
_cell.angle_beta   90.00
_cell.angle_gamma   90.00
#
_symmetry.space_group_name_H-M   'P 1'
#
loop_
_entity.id
_entity.type
_entity.pdbx_description
1 polymer ?
#
loop_
_entity_poly.entity_id
_entity_poly.type
_entity_poly.pdbx_seq_one_letter_code
_entity_poly.pdbx_strand_id
1 'polypeptide(L)'
;RANANWAAPALISFFVFLYVSSKKEGIYMNLNLFFNFIFCIIFFLLIATNYPSKIFERIIGLNNFAEYVYSEGSKNDITRYVVSDRLLFSSLSYELRERGVNFYMPYKENSKITNHFMISSPLNKLISENFILIGSPEDIIYLENTYKLKIKEVPKHSFTKNKLEMYEVEFD
;
A
#
# COMPACT_ATOMS: atom_id res chain seq x y z
N ARG A 1 -11.25 -9.46 -13.19
CA ARG A 1 -9.78 -9.34 -13.33
C ARG A 1 -9.15 -10.49 -12.55
N ALA A 2 -8.42 -11.38 -13.24
CA ALA A 2 -7.64 -12.42 -12.58
C ALA A 2 -6.55 -11.76 -11.73
N ASN A 3 -6.49 -12.15 -10.46
CA ASN A 3 -5.46 -11.62 -9.56
C ASN A 3 -4.12 -12.27 -9.94
N ALA A 4 -3.05 -11.51 -10.06
CA ALA A 4 -1.71 -12.03 -10.40
C ALA A 4 -1.27 -13.18 -9.46
N ASN A 5 -1.75 -13.16 -8.21
CA ASN A 5 -1.47 -14.21 -7.22
C ASN A 5 -2.00 -15.60 -7.62
N TRP A 6 -3.01 -15.68 -8.50
CA TRP A 6 -3.55 -16.95 -8.97
C TRP A 6 -2.71 -17.57 -10.09
N ALA A 7 -1.88 -16.75 -10.73
CA ALA A 7 -0.96 -17.23 -11.76
C ALA A 7 0.28 -17.92 -11.15
N ALA A 8 0.64 -17.63 -9.92
CA ALA A 8 1.84 -18.18 -9.29
C ALA A 8 1.85 -19.73 -9.24
N PRO A 9 0.78 -20.44 -8.81
CA PRO A 9 0.76 -21.90 -8.85
C PRO A 9 0.86 -22.46 -10.28
N ALA A 10 0.21 -21.81 -11.27
CA ALA A 10 0.29 -22.22 -12.66
C ALA A 10 1.71 -22.05 -13.23
N LEU A 11 2.40 -20.99 -12.86
CA LEU A 11 3.80 -20.76 -13.23
C LEU A 11 4.72 -21.85 -12.65
N ILE A 12 4.54 -22.22 -11.38
CA ILE A 12 5.35 -23.28 -10.74
C ILE A 12 5.13 -24.60 -11.50
N SER A 13 3.87 -24.97 -11.77
CA SER A 13 3.53 -26.19 -12.52
C SER A 13 4.12 -26.18 -13.94
N PHE A 14 4.08 -25.02 -14.60
CA PHE A 14 4.67 -24.83 -15.92
C PHE A 14 6.20 -25.01 -15.91
N PHE A 15 6.91 -24.47 -14.91
CA PHE A 15 8.36 -24.67 -14.76
C PHE A 15 8.71 -26.12 -14.46
N VAL A 16 7.96 -26.82 -13.63
CA VAL A 16 8.15 -28.27 -13.38
C VAL A 16 7.93 -29.07 -14.67
N PHE A 17 6.90 -28.76 -15.43
CA PHE A 17 6.63 -29.39 -16.73
C PHE A 17 7.80 -29.14 -17.72
N LEU A 18 8.26 -27.90 -17.86
CA LEU A 18 9.41 -27.56 -18.71
C LEU A 18 10.67 -28.31 -18.28
N TYR A 19 10.96 -28.38 -16.98
CA TYR A 19 12.11 -29.09 -16.44
C TYR A 19 12.07 -30.59 -16.81
N VAL A 20 10.93 -31.24 -16.59
CA VAL A 20 10.74 -32.66 -16.88
C VAL A 20 10.85 -32.94 -18.38
N SER A 21 10.25 -32.07 -19.23
CA SER A 21 10.30 -32.20 -20.69
C SER A 21 11.68 -31.94 -21.27
N SER A 22 12.45 -31.01 -20.66
CA SER A 22 13.80 -30.63 -21.11
C SER A 22 14.90 -31.56 -20.63
N LYS A 23 14.57 -32.56 -19.83
CA LYS A 23 15.57 -33.46 -19.21
C LYS A 23 16.43 -34.22 -20.24
N LYS A 24 15.96 -34.38 -21.48
CA LYS A 24 16.70 -35.01 -22.58
C LYS A 24 17.62 -34.06 -23.35
N GLU A 25 17.45 -32.72 -23.20
CA GLU A 25 18.14 -31.70 -23.99
C GLU A 25 18.73 -30.63 -23.05
N GLY A 26 19.82 -30.97 -22.35
CA GLY A 26 20.43 -30.09 -21.33
C GLY A 26 20.84 -28.71 -21.83
N ILE A 27 21.02 -28.51 -23.16
CA ILE A 27 21.39 -27.22 -23.73
C ILE A 27 20.26 -26.19 -23.58
N TYR A 28 19.01 -26.58 -23.78
CA TYR A 28 17.84 -25.68 -23.63
C TYR A 28 17.61 -25.27 -22.17
N MET A 29 17.88 -26.18 -21.25
CA MET A 29 17.79 -25.88 -19.82
C MET A 29 18.87 -24.86 -19.41
N ASN A 30 20.09 -25.03 -19.88
CA ASN A 30 21.18 -24.08 -19.59
C ASN A 30 20.91 -22.70 -20.19
N LEU A 31 20.41 -22.64 -21.44
CA LEU A 31 20.00 -21.38 -22.04
C LEU A 31 18.88 -20.70 -21.28
N ASN A 32 17.87 -21.45 -20.86
CA ASN A 32 16.77 -20.89 -20.07
C ASN A 32 17.28 -20.33 -18.72
N LEU A 33 18.13 -21.07 -18.00
CA LEU A 33 18.75 -20.59 -16.76
C LEU A 33 19.57 -19.32 -16.99
N PHE A 34 20.34 -19.27 -18.07
CA PHE A 34 21.14 -18.11 -18.43
C PHE A 34 20.27 -16.87 -18.71
N PHE A 35 19.20 -17.01 -19.51
CA PHE A 35 18.29 -15.91 -19.78
C PHE A 35 17.54 -15.45 -18.53
N ASN A 36 17.07 -16.36 -17.68
CA ASN A 36 16.43 -15.99 -16.42
C ASN A 36 17.40 -15.25 -15.49
N PHE A 37 18.65 -15.69 -15.41
CA PHE A 37 19.68 -15.01 -14.62
C PHE A 37 19.93 -13.58 -15.11
N ILE A 38 20.10 -13.39 -16.43
CA ILE A 38 20.24 -12.06 -17.03
C ILE A 38 19.01 -11.20 -16.74
N PHE A 39 17.80 -11.76 -16.89
CA PHE A 39 16.56 -11.05 -16.62
C PHE A 39 16.46 -10.59 -15.14
N CYS A 40 16.85 -11.46 -14.21
CA CYS A 40 16.89 -11.10 -12.78
C CYS A 40 17.89 -9.97 -12.50
N ILE A 41 19.07 -10.00 -13.14
CA ILE A 41 20.06 -8.92 -13.00
C ILE A 41 19.51 -7.61 -13.54
N ILE A 42 18.93 -7.62 -14.76
CA ILE A 42 18.32 -6.44 -15.36
C ILE A 42 17.23 -5.88 -14.46
N PHE A 43 16.34 -6.74 -13.96
CA PHE A 43 15.25 -6.34 -13.06
C PHE A 43 15.78 -5.74 -11.76
N PHE A 44 16.81 -6.35 -11.18
CA PHE A 44 17.47 -5.82 -9.99
C PHE A 44 18.10 -4.44 -10.25
N LEU A 45 18.78 -4.27 -11.39
CA LEU A 45 19.37 -2.99 -11.78
C LEU A 45 18.29 -1.92 -12.01
N LEU A 46 17.16 -2.26 -12.63
CA LEU A 46 16.02 -1.34 -12.80
C LEU A 46 15.48 -0.87 -11.46
N ILE A 47 15.35 -1.77 -10.48
CA ILE A 47 14.92 -1.40 -9.12
C ILE A 47 15.98 -0.53 -8.44
N ALA A 48 17.25 -0.92 -8.50
CA ALA A 48 18.35 -0.20 -7.83
C ALA A 48 18.57 1.21 -8.40
N THR A 49 18.35 1.39 -9.71
CA THR A 49 18.50 2.68 -10.40
C THR A 49 17.22 3.49 -10.47
N ASN A 50 16.09 2.96 -9.97
CA ASN A 50 14.77 3.59 -10.08
C ASN A 50 14.33 3.90 -11.52
N TYR A 51 14.75 3.08 -12.48
CA TYR A 51 14.43 3.28 -13.89
C TYR A 51 13.55 2.14 -14.42
N PRO A 52 12.46 2.43 -15.14
CA PRO A 52 11.81 3.73 -15.29
C PRO A 52 11.04 4.11 -14.01
N SER A 53 11.19 5.33 -13.58
CA SER A 53 10.64 5.85 -12.31
C SER A 53 9.13 5.61 -12.13
N LYS A 54 8.35 5.65 -13.22
CA LYS A 54 6.90 5.43 -13.20
C LYS A 54 6.47 4.04 -12.72
N ILE A 55 7.27 3.00 -12.97
CA ILE A 55 6.94 1.62 -12.56
C ILE A 55 7.11 1.47 -11.06
N PHE A 56 8.15 2.09 -10.51
CA PHE A 56 8.52 1.96 -9.09
C PHE A 56 8.01 3.13 -8.23
N GLU A 57 7.32 4.11 -8.82
CA GLU A 57 6.81 5.31 -8.12
C GLU A 57 5.97 4.97 -6.88
N ARG A 58 5.31 3.80 -6.85
CA ARG A 58 4.50 3.35 -5.72
C ARG A 58 5.31 2.76 -4.56
N ILE A 59 6.57 2.44 -4.79
CA ILE A 59 7.44 1.78 -3.81
C ILE A 59 8.51 2.75 -3.33
N ILE A 60 9.01 3.58 -4.24
CA ILE A 60 10.11 4.50 -3.99
C ILE A 60 9.61 5.67 -3.15
N GLY A 61 10.30 5.91 -2.04
CA GLY A 61 9.97 7.00 -1.13
C GLY A 61 8.86 6.64 -0.11
N LEU A 62 8.35 5.41 -0.12
CA LEU A 62 7.35 4.97 0.84
C LEU A 62 7.86 5.06 2.28
N ASN A 63 9.11 4.67 2.52
CA ASN A 63 9.71 4.74 3.85
C ASN A 63 9.80 6.20 4.34
N ASN A 64 10.28 7.11 3.49
CA ASN A 64 10.33 8.54 3.81
C ASN A 64 8.92 9.11 4.05
N PHE A 65 7.94 8.64 3.29
CA PHE A 65 6.55 9.03 3.49
C PHE A 65 5.98 8.47 4.80
N ALA A 66 6.30 7.22 5.17
CA ALA A 66 5.88 6.63 6.43
C ALA A 66 6.46 7.40 7.64
N GLU A 67 7.74 7.74 7.59
CA GLU A 67 8.37 8.58 8.63
C GLU A 67 7.76 9.98 8.68
N TYR A 68 7.42 10.57 7.53
CA TYR A 68 6.72 11.85 7.48
C TYR A 68 5.33 11.76 8.14
N VAL A 69 4.53 10.74 7.78
CA VAL A 69 3.21 10.51 8.39
C VAL A 69 3.32 10.33 9.90
N TYR A 70 4.28 9.54 10.35
CA TYR A 70 4.55 9.34 11.77
C TYR A 70 4.97 10.64 12.47
N SER A 71 5.84 11.44 11.85
CA SER A 71 6.28 12.71 12.44
C SER A 71 5.13 13.72 12.57
N GLU A 72 4.22 13.77 11.60
CA GLU A 72 3.04 14.64 11.68
C GLU A 72 2.10 14.21 12.81
N GLY A 73 1.86 12.89 12.97
CA GLY A 73 1.06 12.38 14.08
C GLY A 73 1.69 12.65 15.43
N SER A 74 2.99 12.46 15.55
CA SER A 74 3.73 12.64 16.82
C SER A 74 3.75 14.09 17.31
N LYS A 75 3.59 15.08 16.44
CA LYS A 75 3.52 16.50 16.83
C LYS A 75 2.32 16.80 17.73
N ASN A 76 1.23 16.06 17.57
CA ASN A 76 -0.04 16.27 18.26
C ASN A 76 -0.46 15.03 19.08
N ASP A 77 0.50 14.15 19.41
CA ASP A 77 0.27 12.89 20.13
C ASP A 77 -0.78 11.98 19.48
N ILE A 78 -0.93 12.06 18.16
CA ILE A 78 -1.88 11.25 17.41
C ILE A 78 -1.24 9.90 17.07
N THR A 79 -1.83 8.82 17.53
CA THR A 79 -1.41 7.43 17.27
C THR A 79 -2.34 6.67 16.33
N ARG A 80 -3.37 7.35 15.80
CA ARG A 80 -4.40 6.75 14.94
C ARG A 80 -4.34 7.31 13.54
N TYR A 81 -4.34 6.42 12.57
CA TYR A 81 -4.25 6.77 11.15
C TYR A 81 -5.40 6.12 10.38
N VAL A 82 -6.13 6.91 9.63
CA VAL A 82 -7.22 6.44 8.76
C VAL A 82 -6.75 6.55 7.33
N VAL A 83 -6.66 5.43 6.62
CA VAL A 83 -6.11 5.37 5.26
C VAL A 83 -7.13 4.77 4.31
N SER A 84 -7.54 5.49 3.28
CA SER A 84 -8.57 5.05 2.34
C SER A 84 -8.03 4.16 1.21
N ASP A 85 -6.77 4.32 0.82
CA ASP A 85 -6.14 3.47 -0.21
C ASP A 85 -5.62 2.17 0.40
N ARG A 86 -6.05 1.03 -0.16
CA ARG A 86 -5.71 -0.31 0.33
C ARG A 86 -4.20 -0.61 0.30
N LEU A 87 -3.51 -0.19 -0.76
CA LEU A 87 -2.09 -0.48 -0.91
C LEU A 87 -1.28 0.37 0.07
N LEU A 88 -1.64 1.63 0.18
CA LEU A 88 -1.01 2.54 1.13
C LEU A 88 -1.27 2.10 2.58
N PHE A 89 -2.50 1.66 2.89
CA PHE A 89 -2.84 1.09 4.20
C PHE A 89 -1.90 -0.07 4.57
N SER A 90 -1.78 -1.07 3.69
CA SER A 90 -0.92 -2.23 3.96
C SER A 90 0.55 -1.86 4.08
N SER A 91 1.00 -0.89 3.30
CA SER A 91 2.39 -0.45 3.29
C SER A 91 2.74 0.36 4.54
N LEU A 92 1.92 1.34 4.89
CA LEU A 92 2.14 2.15 6.10
C LEU A 92 2.01 1.32 7.38
N SER A 93 1.02 0.43 7.45
CA SER A 93 0.86 -0.45 8.62
C SER A 93 2.03 -1.43 8.78
N TYR A 94 2.69 -1.82 7.69
CA TYR A 94 3.90 -2.62 7.73
C TYR A 94 5.12 -1.80 8.18
N GLU A 95 5.35 -0.64 7.59
CA GLU A 95 6.50 0.22 7.91
C GLU A 95 6.46 0.73 9.36
N LEU A 96 5.27 1.10 9.85
CA LEU A 96 5.09 1.67 11.19
C LEU A 96 4.66 0.65 12.26
N ARG A 97 4.71 -0.66 11.98
CA ARG A 97 4.25 -1.72 12.89
C ARG A 97 4.91 -1.71 14.29
N GLU A 98 6.15 -1.21 14.37
CA GLU A 98 6.93 -1.17 15.62
C GLU A 98 6.79 0.17 16.37
N ARG A 99 6.02 1.12 15.83
CA ARG A 99 5.85 2.47 16.38
C ARG A 99 4.65 2.61 17.32
N GLY A 100 3.91 1.53 17.60
CA GLY A 100 2.75 1.56 18.50
C GLY A 100 1.55 2.36 17.99
N VAL A 101 1.41 2.45 16.67
CA VAL A 101 0.32 3.18 16.00
C VAL A 101 -0.75 2.24 15.44
N ASN A 102 -1.98 2.73 15.32
CA ASN A 102 -3.12 1.96 14.84
C ASN A 102 -3.62 2.50 13.50
N PHE A 103 -3.94 1.58 12.59
CA PHE A 103 -4.44 1.90 11.26
C PHE A 103 -5.90 1.47 11.12
N TYR A 104 -6.71 2.34 10.53
CA TYR A 104 -8.13 2.11 10.26
C TYR A 104 -8.45 2.45 8.82
N MET A 105 -9.46 1.78 8.27
CA MET A 105 -9.96 2.05 6.94
C MET A 105 -11.36 2.64 7.01
N PRO A 106 -11.65 3.72 6.25
CA PRO A 106 -13.01 4.26 6.18
C PRO A 106 -13.99 3.16 5.75
N TYR A 107 -15.06 3.01 6.50
CA TYR A 107 -16.11 2.05 6.21
C TYR A 107 -17.49 2.71 6.32
N LYS A 108 -18.21 2.74 5.22
CA LYS A 108 -19.58 3.22 5.17
C LYS A 108 -20.52 2.03 5.38
N GLU A 109 -21.39 2.09 6.39
CA GLU A 109 -22.44 1.10 6.60
C GLU A 109 -23.27 0.92 5.33
N ASN A 110 -23.56 -0.34 4.98
CA ASN A 110 -24.27 -0.73 3.75
C ASN A 110 -23.51 -0.46 2.42
N SER A 111 -22.24 -0.09 2.45
CA SER A 111 -21.44 -0.02 1.26
C SER A 111 -20.89 -1.39 0.88
N LYS A 112 -20.60 -1.56 -0.42
CA LYS A 112 -19.95 -2.79 -0.89
C LYS A 112 -18.55 -2.90 -0.32
N ILE A 113 -18.27 -4.02 0.37
CA ILE A 113 -16.92 -4.33 0.86
C ILE A 113 -16.01 -4.57 -0.34
N THR A 114 -14.98 -3.75 -0.49
CA THR A 114 -14.03 -3.81 -1.62
C THR A 114 -12.70 -4.46 -1.25
N ASN A 115 -12.39 -4.53 0.04
CA ASN A 115 -11.17 -5.14 0.55
C ASN A 115 -11.34 -5.62 2.00
N HIS A 116 -10.44 -6.51 2.43
CA HIS A 116 -10.52 -7.13 3.76
C HIS A 116 -10.24 -6.16 4.93
N PHE A 117 -9.51 -5.06 4.71
CA PHE A 117 -9.23 -4.08 5.77
C PHE A 117 -10.48 -3.34 6.22
N MET A 118 -11.49 -3.21 5.35
CA MET A 118 -12.80 -2.65 5.71
C MET A 118 -13.53 -3.53 6.74
N ILE A 119 -13.12 -4.79 6.89
CA ILE A 119 -13.70 -5.74 7.86
C ILE A 119 -12.78 -5.85 9.08
N SER A 120 -11.47 -6.04 8.85
CA SER A 120 -10.51 -6.32 9.93
C SER A 120 -10.12 -5.09 10.74
N SER A 121 -10.15 -3.90 10.12
CA SER A 121 -9.74 -2.64 10.74
C SER A 121 -10.66 -1.49 10.32
N PRO A 122 -11.99 -1.62 10.49
CA PRO A 122 -12.93 -0.56 10.12
C PRO A 122 -12.76 0.65 11.01
N LEU A 123 -12.93 1.84 10.44
CA LEU A 123 -13.13 3.05 11.23
C LEU A 123 -14.48 2.93 11.96
N ASN A 124 -14.44 2.74 13.28
CA ASN A 124 -15.64 2.57 14.06
C ASN A 124 -16.23 3.94 14.46
N LYS A 125 -17.57 4.06 14.51
CA LYS A 125 -18.28 5.25 14.99
C LYS A 125 -17.96 5.62 16.44
N LEU A 126 -17.39 4.68 17.21
CA LEU A 126 -17.00 4.89 18.60
C LEU A 126 -15.62 5.55 18.76
N ILE A 127 -14.91 5.85 17.66
CA ILE A 127 -13.64 6.56 17.74
C ILE A 127 -13.96 8.03 18.04
N SER A 128 -13.69 8.43 19.27
CA SER A 128 -13.83 9.81 19.78
C SER A 128 -12.47 10.49 19.95
N GLU A 129 -11.43 9.99 19.34
CA GLU A 129 -10.08 10.52 19.47
C GLU A 129 -9.59 11.03 18.12
N ASN A 130 -8.70 12.03 18.18
CA ASN A 130 -8.09 12.63 17.00
C ASN A 130 -7.32 11.60 16.16
N PHE A 131 -7.33 11.77 14.85
CA PHE A 131 -6.61 10.90 13.94
C PHE A 131 -6.08 11.67 12.72
N ILE A 132 -5.12 11.08 12.03
CA ILE A 132 -4.68 11.55 10.72
C ILE A 132 -5.39 10.75 9.63
N LEU A 133 -6.09 11.46 8.75
CA LEU A 133 -6.72 10.90 7.56
C LEU A 133 -5.79 11.05 6.37
N ILE A 134 -5.56 9.95 5.65
CA ILE A 134 -4.85 9.90 4.37
C ILE A 134 -5.81 9.32 3.34
N GLY A 135 -6.38 10.19 2.51
CA GLY A 135 -7.46 9.77 1.63
C GLY A 135 -7.70 10.68 0.45
N SER A 136 -8.74 10.34 -0.32
CA SER A 136 -9.26 11.20 -1.36
C SER A 136 -10.18 12.28 -0.78
N PRO A 137 -10.40 13.40 -1.48
CA PRO A 137 -11.37 14.42 -1.07
C PRO A 137 -12.80 13.86 -0.85
N GLU A 138 -13.18 12.83 -1.59
CA GLU A 138 -14.49 12.17 -1.45
C GLU A 138 -14.67 11.46 -0.08
N ASP A 139 -13.59 10.85 0.41
CA ASP A 139 -13.58 10.19 1.71
C ASP A 139 -13.71 11.20 2.85
N ILE A 140 -13.14 12.40 2.67
CA ILE A 140 -13.20 13.48 3.64
C ILE A 140 -14.62 14.01 3.77
N ILE A 141 -15.26 14.34 2.65
CA ILE A 141 -16.66 14.81 2.61
C ILE A 141 -17.57 13.79 3.29
N TYR A 142 -17.33 12.50 3.07
CA TYR A 142 -18.10 11.44 3.75
C TYR A 142 -17.91 11.47 5.26
N LEU A 143 -16.66 11.62 5.73
CA LEU A 143 -16.36 11.67 7.16
C LEU A 143 -16.91 12.94 7.82
N GLU A 144 -16.78 14.10 7.19
CA GLU A 144 -17.38 15.35 7.67
C GLU A 144 -18.90 15.24 7.86
N ASN A 145 -19.60 14.65 6.90
CA ASN A 145 -21.04 14.46 6.97
C ASN A 145 -21.46 13.41 8.02
N THR A 146 -20.58 12.48 8.35
CA THR A 146 -20.86 11.40 9.29
C THR A 146 -20.53 11.79 10.74
N TYR A 147 -19.46 12.56 10.89
CA TYR A 147 -18.94 13.03 12.18
C TYR A 147 -18.81 14.56 12.11
N LYS A 148 -19.15 15.25 13.21
CA LYS A 148 -18.86 16.68 13.32
C LYS A 148 -17.37 16.86 13.59
N LEU A 149 -16.59 17.04 12.55
CA LEU A 149 -15.13 17.04 12.60
C LEU A 149 -14.58 18.41 12.25
N LYS A 150 -13.53 18.81 12.94
CA LYS A 150 -12.65 19.89 12.49
C LYS A 150 -11.51 19.28 11.69
N ILE A 151 -11.40 19.68 10.44
CA ILE A 151 -10.42 19.16 9.51
C ILE A 151 -9.37 20.24 9.20
N LYS A 152 -8.10 19.89 9.43
CA LYS A 152 -6.96 20.74 9.13
C LYS A 152 -6.08 20.06 8.09
N GLU A 153 -5.88 20.72 6.97
CA GLU A 153 -4.99 20.20 5.91
C GLU A 153 -3.54 20.14 6.39
N VAL A 154 -2.89 19.00 6.18
CA VAL A 154 -1.47 18.79 6.48
C VAL A 154 -0.68 18.98 5.18
N PRO A 155 0.55 19.56 5.23
CA PRO A 155 1.35 19.78 4.05
C PRO A 155 1.55 18.51 3.20
N LYS A 156 1.41 18.66 1.88
CA LYS A 156 1.52 17.53 0.94
C LYS A 156 2.95 17.01 0.86
N HIS A 157 3.13 15.72 0.99
CA HIS A 157 4.40 15.06 0.72
C HIS A 157 4.52 14.70 -0.77
N SER A 158 5.74 14.70 -1.30
CA SER A 158 6.01 14.38 -2.72
C SER A 158 5.53 13.00 -3.16
N PHE A 159 5.41 12.05 -2.24
CA PHE A 159 4.90 10.70 -2.49
C PHE A 159 3.40 10.67 -2.82
N THR A 160 2.61 11.57 -2.25
CA THR A 160 1.14 11.62 -2.43
C THR A 160 0.70 12.30 -3.73
N LYS A 161 1.62 12.53 -4.66
CA LYS A 161 1.37 13.24 -5.93
C LYS A 161 -0.02 12.99 -6.50
N ASN A 162 -0.87 14.01 -6.41
CA ASN A 162 -2.11 14.23 -7.17
C ASN A 162 -3.38 13.47 -6.81
N LYS A 163 -3.43 12.55 -5.83
CA LYS A 163 -4.66 11.78 -5.57
C LYS A 163 -5.00 11.59 -4.09
N LEU A 164 -4.05 11.70 -3.21
CA LEU A 164 -4.25 11.51 -1.78
C LEU A 164 -3.85 12.78 -1.05
N GLU A 165 -4.69 13.21 -0.15
CA GLU A 165 -4.47 14.35 0.72
C GLU A 165 -4.37 13.86 2.16
N MET A 166 -3.69 14.63 2.99
CA MET A 166 -3.50 14.30 4.40
C MET A 166 -4.15 15.39 5.25
N TYR A 167 -4.90 14.97 6.24
CA TYR A 167 -5.64 15.84 7.11
C TYR A 167 -5.54 15.39 8.56
N GLU A 168 -5.36 16.35 9.43
CA GLU A 168 -5.55 16.17 10.85
C GLU A 168 -7.04 16.37 11.18
N VAL A 169 -7.62 15.40 11.84
CA VAL A 169 -9.05 15.39 12.18
C VAL A 169 -9.21 15.43 13.68
N GLU A 170 -9.84 16.49 14.15
CA GLU A 170 -10.15 16.70 15.56
C GLU A 170 -11.63 16.48 15.82
N PHE A 171 -11.95 15.83 16.94
CA PHE A 171 -13.32 15.72 17.46
C PHE A 171 -13.60 16.92 18.36
N ASP A 172 -14.81 17.51 18.20
CA ASP A 172 -15.33 18.55 19.10
C ASP A 172 -15.81 17.97 20.43
#